data_d035a46916aae8b2451ed0f9f358d93e
#
_entry.id   d035a46916aae8b2451ed0f9f358d93e
#
_cell.length_a   1.000
_cell.length_b   1.000
_cell.length_c   1.000
_cell.angle_alpha   90.00
_cell.angle_beta   90.00
_cell.angle_gamma   90.00
#
_symmetry.space_group_name_H-M   'P 1'
#
loop_
_entity.id
_entity.type
_entity.pdbx_description
1 polymer ?
#
loop_
_entity_poly.entity_id
_entity_poly.type
_entity_poly.pdbx_seq_one_letter_code
_entity_poly.pdbx_strand_id
1 'polypeptide(L)'
;MANDIRPQLLQKIASQLEMQFFPEEEWGILPLLRDFKLFRYGTGRRITNVMHKQDAWLETDARIFDYKYTIHAGNSHKTYRQTVFFVQSKRLALPQFWMKPEHFFLKIGQWLGFKDIDFVEHPEFSDQYYLKGNDEEYIRATMNDDVLRFFTIEKDWHLEGINYYMVLYKPDHIMSAIEIEQLYHKGLKLCKLLEAEEI
;
A
#
# COMPACT_ATOMS: atom_id res chain seq x y z
N MET A 1 -16.21 19.37 22.04
CA MET A 1 -15.69 18.81 20.77
C MET A 1 -14.23 18.52 21.02
N ALA A 2 -13.84 17.25 21.08
CA ALA A 2 -12.42 16.89 21.19
C ALA A 2 -11.76 17.40 19.90
N ASN A 3 -10.86 18.37 20.03
CA ASN A 3 -10.01 18.81 18.91
C ASN A 3 -9.24 17.57 18.47
N ASP A 4 -9.53 17.06 17.28
CA ASP A 4 -8.77 15.95 16.71
C ASP A 4 -7.36 16.47 16.42
N ILE A 5 -6.43 16.12 17.28
CA ILE A 5 -5.02 16.57 17.24
C ILE A 5 -4.30 15.97 16.00
N ARG A 6 -4.83 14.87 15.44
CA ARG A 6 -4.20 14.16 14.34
C ARG A 6 -3.98 15.01 13.08
N PRO A 7 -4.97 15.77 12.54
CA PRO A 7 -4.72 16.61 11.37
C PRO A 7 -3.60 17.65 11.58
N GLN A 8 -3.54 18.27 12.76
CA GLN A 8 -2.51 19.24 13.11
C GLN A 8 -1.11 18.60 13.15
N LEU A 9 -1.01 17.40 13.73
CA LEU A 9 0.23 16.63 13.78
C LEU A 9 0.67 16.24 12.37
N LEU A 10 -0.25 15.76 11.53
CA LEU A 10 0.05 15.34 10.17
C LEU A 10 0.42 16.51 9.26
N GLN A 11 -0.18 17.68 9.45
CA GLN A 11 0.23 18.90 8.76
C GLN A 11 1.69 19.26 9.07
N LYS A 12 2.11 19.11 10.33
CA LYS A 12 3.51 19.34 10.72
C LYS A 12 4.46 18.33 10.03
N ILE A 13 4.11 17.05 10.03
CA ILE A 13 4.91 16.02 9.37
C ILE A 13 4.96 16.23 7.85
N ALA A 14 3.82 16.58 7.23
CA ALA A 14 3.78 16.92 5.81
C ALA A 14 4.76 18.07 5.48
N SER A 15 4.78 19.12 6.31
CA SER A 15 5.73 20.23 6.15
C SER A 15 7.20 19.77 6.26
N GLN A 16 7.52 18.85 7.19
CA GLN A 16 8.88 18.29 7.34
C GLN A 16 9.30 17.44 6.13
N LEU A 17 8.35 16.73 5.52
CA LEU A 17 8.57 15.91 4.32
C LEU A 17 8.43 16.71 3.00
N GLU A 18 8.20 18.02 3.11
CA GLU A 18 7.92 18.91 1.97
C GLU A 18 6.71 18.45 1.14
N MET A 19 5.70 17.93 1.83
CA MET A 19 4.42 17.51 1.26
C MET A 19 3.35 18.55 1.53
N GLN A 20 2.39 18.69 0.62
CA GLN A 20 1.16 19.44 0.88
C GLN A 20 0.22 18.60 1.76
N PHE A 21 -0.55 19.26 2.63
CA PHE A 21 -1.51 18.58 3.50
C PHE A 21 -2.94 19.05 3.24
N PHE A 22 -3.87 18.09 3.13
CA PHE A 22 -5.29 18.30 2.95
C PHE A 22 -6.05 17.45 3.98
N PRO A 23 -6.86 18.08 4.88
CA PRO A 23 -7.61 17.33 5.91
C PRO A 23 -8.63 16.35 5.33
N GLU A 24 -9.22 16.71 4.22
CA GLU A 24 -10.20 15.91 3.46
C GLU A 24 -9.69 15.64 2.05
N GLU A 25 -10.22 14.61 1.41
CA GLU A 25 -9.97 14.37 0.00
C GLU A 25 -10.66 15.44 -0.85
N GLU A 26 -9.89 16.25 -1.57
CA GLU A 26 -10.48 17.32 -2.36
C GLU A 26 -10.93 16.88 -3.76
N TRP A 27 -10.26 15.94 -4.43
CA TRP A 27 -10.61 15.56 -5.81
C TRP A 27 -10.11 14.17 -6.22
N GLY A 28 -11.01 13.18 -6.26
CA GLY A 28 -10.88 12.09 -7.22
C GLY A 28 -9.74 11.08 -7.01
N ILE A 29 -9.12 10.95 -5.84
CA ILE A 29 -8.14 9.88 -5.58
C ILE A 29 -8.84 8.51 -5.65
N LEU A 30 -10.03 8.37 -5.09
CA LEU A 30 -10.78 7.10 -5.09
C LEU A 30 -10.99 6.50 -6.49
N PRO A 31 -11.29 7.24 -7.56
CA PRO A 31 -11.33 6.71 -8.92
C PRO A 31 -10.01 6.10 -9.39
N LEU A 32 -8.86 6.69 -9.03
CA LEU A 32 -7.53 6.15 -9.35
C LEU A 32 -7.25 4.84 -8.61
N LEU A 33 -7.83 4.69 -7.42
CA LEU A 33 -7.60 3.55 -6.52
C LEU A 33 -8.56 2.38 -6.75
N ARG A 34 -9.59 2.53 -7.60
CA ARG A 34 -10.67 1.54 -7.78
C ARG A 34 -10.18 0.16 -8.24
N ASP A 35 -9.02 0.08 -8.90
CA ASP A 35 -8.48 -1.16 -9.43
C ASP A 35 -7.70 -1.96 -8.38
N PHE A 36 -7.32 -1.34 -7.27
CA PHE A 36 -6.73 -2.02 -6.13
C PHE A 36 -7.78 -2.74 -5.27
N LYS A 37 -7.43 -3.91 -4.77
CA LYS A 37 -8.34 -4.74 -3.95
C LYS A 37 -8.77 -4.05 -2.67
N LEU A 38 -7.83 -3.36 -1.99
CA LEU A 38 -8.12 -2.61 -0.76
C LEU A 38 -9.36 -1.71 -0.91
N PHE A 39 -9.48 -1.01 -2.04
CA PHE A 39 -10.53 0.00 -2.24
C PHE A 39 -11.83 -0.56 -2.84
N ARG A 40 -11.88 -1.87 -3.08
CA ARG A 40 -13.12 -2.57 -3.51
C ARG A 40 -13.94 -3.09 -2.34
N TYR A 41 -13.34 -3.26 -1.15
CA TYR A 41 -14.02 -3.82 0.01
C TYR A 41 -14.93 -2.84 0.73
N GLY A 42 -16.06 -3.36 1.25
CA GLY A 42 -16.92 -2.67 2.20
C GLY A 42 -17.65 -1.45 1.65
N THR A 43 -18.27 -0.74 2.58
CA THR A 43 -19.07 0.48 2.37
C THR A 43 -18.54 1.62 3.24
N GLY A 44 -19.09 2.83 3.10
CA GLY A 44 -18.67 3.98 3.90
C GLY A 44 -17.19 4.32 3.73
N ARG A 45 -16.66 4.10 2.52
CA ARG A 45 -15.27 4.37 2.16
C ARG A 45 -14.99 5.86 2.23
N ARG A 46 -13.92 6.23 2.94
CA ARG A 46 -13.52 7.63 3.09
C ARG A 46 -12.00 7.74 3.18
N ILE A 47 -11.46 8.72 2.49
CA ILE A 47 -10.07 9.16 2.58
C ILE A 47 -10.05 10.48 3.34
N THR A 48 -9.10 10.62 4.25
CA THR A 48 -8.86 11.85 5.04
C THR A 48 -7.37 12.03 5.27
N ASN A 49 -6.96 13.20 5.72
CA ASN A 49 -5.57 13.48 6.09
C ASN A 49 -4.58 13.18 4.95
N VAL A 50 -4.82 13.72 3.78
CA VAL A 50 -4.00 13.47 2.59
C VAL A 50 -2.74 14.32 2.64
N MET A 51 -1.59 13.68 2.59
CA MET A 51 -0.29 14.31 2.31
C MET A 51 0.10 13.98 0.88
N HIS A 52 0.52 14.98 0.11
CA HIS A 52 0.77 14.86 -1.32
C HIS A 52 2.06 15.55 -1.71
N LYS A 53 2.90 14.86 -2.48
CA LYS A 53 4.10 15.42 -3.10
C LYS A 53 4.26 14.92 -4.52
N GLN A 54 4.43 15.87 -5.43
CA GLN A 54 4.86 15.62 -6.79
C GLN A 54 6.36 15.91 -6.90
N ASP A 55 7.12 14.95 -7.41
CA ASP A 55 8.55 15.10 -7.69
C ASP A 55 8.80 14.92 -9.19
N ALA A 56 9.12 16.02 -9.88
CA ALA A 56 9.34 16.03 -11.31
C ALA A 56 10.63 15.29 -11.71
N TRP A 57 11.65 15.25 -10.84
CA TRP A 57 12.91 14.56 -11.10
C TRP A 57 12.78 13.05 -10.98
N LEU A 58 12.04 12.61 -9.95
CA LEU A 58 11.75 11.19 -9.75
C LEU A 58 10.56 10.72 -10.59
N GLU A 59 9.88 11.63 -11.29
CA GLU A 59 8.64 11.37 -12.03
C GLU A 59 7.58 10.66 -11.18
N THR A 60 7.52 11.02 -9.89
CA THR A 60 6.61 10.41 -8.91
C THR A 60 5.55 11.39 -8.44
N ASP A 61 4.36 10.87 -8.23
CA ASP A 61 3.25 11.51 -7.52
C ASP A 61 2.91 10.63 -6.31
N ALA A 62 3.42 11.01 -5.13
CA ALA A 62 3.30 10.24 -3.90
C ALA A 62 2.25 10.83 -2.97
N ARG A 63 1.40 9.98 -2.41
CA ARG A 63 0.39 10.35 -1.43
C ARG A 63 0.42 9.42 -0.23
N ILE A 64 0.24 9.99 0.96
CA ILE A 64 -0.03 9.24 2.19
C ILE A 64 -1.35 9.74 2.73
N PHE A 65 -2.26 8.84 3.08
CA PHE A 65 -3.58 9.21 3.58
C PHE A 65 -4.14 8.17 4.54
N ASP A 66 -5.09 8.60 5.37
CA ASP A 66 -5.88 7.70 6.18
C ASP A 66 -7.10 7.23 5.38
N TYR A 67 -7.30 5.91 5.34
CA TYR A 67 -8.42 5.27 4.65
C TYR A 67 -9.29 4.47 5.63
N LYS A 68 -10.59 4.66 5.50
CA LYS A 68 -11.61 3.97 6.30
C LYS A 68 -12.63 3.27 5.39
N TYR A 69 -13.04 2.07 5.80
CA TYR A 69 -14.17 1.35 5.21
C TYR A 69 -14.84 0.44 6.26
N THR A 70 -16.09 0.03 6.00
CA THR A 70 -16.86 -0.83 6.91
C THR A 70 -17.30 -2.08 6.20
N ILE A 71 -17.06 -3.24 6.80
CA ILE A 71 -17.58 -4.55 6.35
C ILE A 71 -18.76 -4.92 7.22
N HIS A 72 -19.86 -5.32 6.59
CA HIS A 72 -21.05 -5.84 7.25
C HIS A 72 -21.09 -7.36 7.12
N ALA A 73 -21.33 -8.05 8.23
CA ALA A 73 -21.47 -9.51 8.30
C ALA A 73 -22.71 -9.85 9.13
N GLY A 74 -23.83 -10.06 8.44
CA GLY A 74 -25.13 -10.27 9.09
C GLY A 74 -25.51 -9.05 9.98
N ASN A 75 -25.72 -9.30 11.26
CA ASN A 75 -26.08 -8.26 12.23
C ASN A 75 -24.87 -7.52 12.84
N SER A 76 -23.66 -7.87 12.46
CA SER A 76 -22.43 -7.23 12.91
C SER A 76 -21.79 -6.39 11.83
N HIS A 77 -20.99 -5.40 12.23
CA HIS A 77 -20.15 -4.64 11.32
C HIS A 77 -18.80 -4.35 11.97
N LYS A 78 -17.77 -4.31 11.15
CA LYS A 78 -16.43 -3.88 11.57
C LYS A 78 -15.93 -2.77 10.67
N THR A 79 -15.49 -1.67 11.28
CA THR A 79 -14.83 -0.57 10.59
C THR A 79 -13.33 -0.73 10.67
N TYR A 80 -12.68 -0.76 9.52
CA TYR A 80 -11.25 -0.81 9.35
C TYR A 80 -10.72 0.59 9.07
N ARG A 81 -9.56 0.90 9.65
CA ARG A 81 -8.87 2.17 9.46
C ARG A 81 -7.37 1.92 9.32
N GLN A 82 -6.77 2.43 8.26
CA GLN A 82 -5.33 2.31 8.03
C GLN A 82 -4.76 3.52 7.34
N THR A 83 -3.47 3.76 7.56
CA THR A 83 -2.69 4.70 6.78
C THR A 83 -2.13 3.98 5.56
N VAL A 84 -2.27 4.61 4.39
CA VAL A 84 -1.89 4.06 3.08
C VAL A 84 -0.88 4.98 2.41
N PHE A 85 0.21 4.41 1.91
CA PHE A 85 1.10 5.03 0.93
C PHE A 85 0.64 4.63 -0.47
N PHE A 86 0.44 5.60 -1.32
CA PHE A 86 0.14 5.44 -2.75
C PHE A 86 1.17 6.20 -3.55
N VAL A 87 1.65 5.61 -4.62
CA VAL A 87 2.52 6.29 -5.57
C VAL A 87 2.11 5.96 -7.00
N GLN A 88 2.16 7.00 -7.83
CA GLN A 88 2.15 6.90 -9.29
C GLN A 88 3.54 7.28 -9.79
N SER A 89 4.15 6.45 -10.63
CA SER A 89 5.41 6.75 -11.31
C SER A 89 5.41 6.15 -12.71
N LYS A 90 5.86 6.92 -13.69
CA LYS A 90 6.02 6.44 -15.07
C LYS A 90 7.13 5.41 -15.21
N ARG A 91 8.05 5.35 -14.24
CA ARG A 91 9.15 4.38 -14.20
C ARG A 91 8.69 3.01 -13.71
N LEU A 92 7.54 2.93 -13.07
CA LEU A 92 6.91 1.67 -12.72
C LEU A 92 6.28 1.05 -13.97
N ALA A 93 6.52 -0.24 -14.17
CA ALA A 93 5.85 -1.05 -15.17
C ALA A 93 5.40 -2.35 -14.50
N LEU A 94 4.42 -2.25 -13.60
CA LEU A 94 4.05 -3.34 -12.72
C LEU A 94 3.01 -4.26 -13.37
N PRO A 95 3.16 -5.60 -13.29
CA PRO A 95 2.06 -6.52 -13.50
C PRO A 95 0.96 -6.26 -12.46
N GLN A 96 -0.25 -6.71 -12.71
CA GLN A 96 -1.29 -6.67 -11.69
C GLN A 96 -1.04 -7.77 -10.66
N PHE A 97 -0.64 -7.40 -9.45
CA PHE A 97 -0.42 -8.32 -8.34
C PHE A 97 -0.88 -7.74 -7.00
N TRP A 98 -0.99 -8.62 -6.02
CA TRP A 98 -1.18 -8.26 -4.62
C TRP A 98 -0.46 -9.24 -3.72
N MET A 99 0.11 -8.71 -2.67
CA MET A 99 0.89 -9.40 -1.65
C MET A 99 0.33 -9.07 -0.26
N LYS A 100 0.28 -10.06 0.59
CA LYS A 100 -0.13 -9.91 1.99
C LYS A 100 0.64 -10.86 2.88
N PRO A 101 0.79 -10.58 4.18
CA PRO A 101 1.38 -11.52 5.11
C PRO A 101 0.59 -12.83 5.18
N GLU A 102 1.29 -13.97 5.24
CA GLU A 102 0.71 -15.33 5.24
C GLU A 102 -0.27 -15.54 6.41
N HIS A 103 0.04 -15.03 7.59
CA HIS A 103 -0.85 -15.16 8.77
C HIS A 103 -2.22 -14.49 8.61
N PHE A 104 -2.39 -13.56 7.68
CA PHE A 104 -3.70 -12.99 7.32
C PHE A 104 -4.53 -13.95 6.46
N PHE A 105 -3.89 -14.91 5.79
CA PHE A 105 -4.60 -15.93 5.01
C PHE A 105 -5.38 -16.90 5.89
N LEU A 106 -4.78 -17.33 6.99
CA LEU A 106 -5.38 -18.29 7.93
C LEU A 106 -6.63 -17.77 8.64
N LYS A 107 -6.83 -16.45 8.73
CA LYS A 107 -7.98 -15.82 9.39
C LYS A 107 -9.24 -15.72 8.53
N ILE A 108 -9.13 -15.84 7.21
CA ILE A 108 -10.25 -15.59 6.28
C ILE A 108 -10.85 -16.88 5.73
N GLY A 109 -10.37 -18.06 6.13
CA GLY A 109 -10.90 -19.38 5.77
C GLY A 109 -10.87 -19.65 4.25
N GLN A 110 -10.20 -20.70 3.87
CA GLN A 110 -10.26 -21.47 2.61
C GLN A 110 -10.76 -20.71 1.36
N TRP A 111 -9.89 -19.96 0.73
CA TRP A 111 -10.03 -19.65 -0.70
C TRP A 111 -9.36 -20.77 -1.49
N LEU A 112 -10.12 -21.83 -1.70
CA LEU A 112 -9.75 -22.97 -2.54
C LEU A 112 -9.51 -22.48 -3.98
N GLY A 113 -8.31 -22.73 -4.50
CA GLY A 113 -8.08 -22.79 -5.94
C GLY A 113 -7.15 -21.77 -6.56
N PHE A 114 -6.40 -20.98 -5.79
CA PHE A 114 -5.44 -20.06 -6.39
C PHE A 114 -4.03 -20.34 -5.88
N LYS A 115 -3.11 -20.64 -6.82
CA LYS A 115 -1.71 -20.95 -6.54
C LYS A 115 -0.99 -19.69 -6.07
N ASP A 116 -0.28 -19.81 -4.95
CA ASP A 116 0.68 -18.84 -4.46
C ASP A 116 1.91 -18.79 -5.39
N ILE A 117 2.58 -17.65 -5.46
CA ILE A 117 3.84 -17.50 -6.20
C ILE A 117 4.98 -17.59 -5.19
N ASP A 118 5.53 -18.79 -5.01
CA ASP A 118 6.66 -19.06 -4.12
C ASP A 118 8.00 -18.83 -4.82
N PHE A 119 8.99 -18.36 -4.06
CA PHE A 119 10.37 -18.18 -4.49
C PHE A 119 11.27 -19.18 -3.78
N VAL A 120 11.69 -20.22 -4.48
CA VAL A 120 12.51 -21.31 -3.94
C VAL A 120 13.85 -20.81 -3.38
N GLU A 121 14.42 -19.78 -4.01
CA GLU A 121 15.69 -19.16 -3.59
C GLU A 121 15.51 -18.16 -2.42
N HIS A 122 14.26 -17.81 -2.09
CA HIS A 122 13.88 -16.91 -1.00
C HIS A 122 12.80 -17.54 -0.10
N PRO A 123 13.08 -18.67 0.57
CA PRO A 123 12.08 -19.36 1.37
C PRO A 123 11.55 -18.50 2.53
N GLU A 124 12.39 -17.65 3.12
CA GLU A 124 11.98 -16.75 4.19
C GLU A 124 10.93 -15.72 3.74
N PHE A 125 10.96 -15.30 2.48
CA PHE A 125 9.92 -14.46 1.90
C PHE A 125 8.62 -15.25 1.70
N SER A 126 8.73 -16.43 1.07
CA SER A 126 7.58 -17.29 0.77
C SER A 126 6.86 -17.76 2.04
N ASP A 127 7.60 -18.03 3.13
CA ASP A 127 7.03 -18.37 4.44
C ASP A 127 6.32 -17.19 5.12
N GLN A 128 6.63 -15.95 4.72
CA GLN A 128 6.05 -14.74 5.33
C GLN A 128 4.92 -14.12 4.53
N TYR A 129 4.92 -14.29 3.20
CA TYR A 129 4.04 -13.58 2.30
C TYR A 129 3.36 -14.49 1.28
N TYR A 130 2.07 -14.28 1.14
CA TYR A 130 1.26 -14.79 0.05
C TYR A 130 1.26 -13.78 -1.10
N LEU A 131 1.72 -14.17 -2.28
CA LEU A 131 1.81 -13.33 -3.47
C LEU A 131 0.98 -13.91 -4.61
N LYS A 132 0.19 -13.08 -5.27
CA LYS A 132 -0.67 -13.47 -6.37
C LYS A 132 -0.85 -12.37 -7.39
N GLY A 133 -1.02 -12.77 -8.66
CA GLY A 133 -1.40 -11.88 -9.74
C GLY A 133 -1.77 -12.61 -11.02
N ASN A 134 -1.87 -11.88 -12.12
CA ASN A 134 -2.38 -12.40 -13.38
C ASN A 134 -1.31 -13.03 -14.27
N ASP A 135 -0.06 -12.59 -14.12
CA ASP A 135 1.10 -13.01 -14.94
C ASP A 135 2.24 -13.40 -14.00
N GLU A 136 2.40 -14.70 -13.74
CA GLU A 136 3.39 -15.22 -12.80
C GLU A 136 4.82 -14.92 -13.26
N GLU A 137 5.12 -15.04 -14.56
CA GLU A 137 6.46 -14.83 -15.09
C GLU A 137 6.89 -13.37 -14.93
N TYR A 138 5.99 -12.45 -15.28
CA TYR A 138 6.24 -11.03 -15.12
C TYR A 138 6.34 -10.61 -13.64
N ILE A 139 5.51 -11.21 -12.76
CA ILE A 139 5.61 -10.97 -11.32
C ILE A 139 6.96 -11.43 -10.78
N ARG A 140 7.45 -12.60 -11.19
CA ARG A 140 8.76 -13.10 -10.78
C ARG A 140 9.90 -12.18 -11.23
N ALA A 141 9.83 -11.65 -12.43
CA ALA A 141 10.81 -10.68 -12.94
C ALA A 141 10.75 -9.36 -12.16
N THR A 142 9.54 -8.89 -11.80
CA THR A 142 9.33 -7.65 -11.04
C THR A 142 9.79 -7.79 -9.58
N MET A 143 9.53 -8.93 -8.96
CA MET A 143 9.90 -9.24 -7.57
C MET A 143 11.34 -9.75 -7.53
N ASN A 144 12.29 -8.89 -7.91
CA ASN A 144 13.71 -9.19 -7.89
C ASN A 144 14.26 -9.43 -6.47
N ASP A 145 15.50 -9.90 -6.36
CA ASP A 145 16.15 -10.25 -5.09
C ASP A 145 16.11 -9.12 -4.05
N ASP A 146 16.28 -7.87 -4.47
CA ASP A 146 16.29 -6.72 -3.57
C ASP A 146 14.90 -6.43 -3.01
N VAL A 147 13.85 -6.59 -3.82
CA VAL A 147 12.45 -6.49 -3.39
C VAL A 147 12.11 -7.62 -2.39
N LEU A 148 12.49 -8.85 -2.69
CA LEU A 148 12.26 -10.00 -1.80
C LEU A 148 12.99 -9.82 -0.46
N ARG A 149 14.25 -9.38 -0.47
CA ARG A 149 15.02 -9.07 0.74
C ARG A 149 14.40 -7.90 1.53
N PHE A 150 13.90 -6.88 0.85
CA PHE A 150 13.20 -5.77 1.51
C PHE A 150 12.05 -6.32 2.37
N PHE A 151 11.21 -7.20 1.83
CA PHE A 151 10.06 -7.74 2.56
C PHE A 151 10.43 -8.81 3.59
N THR A 152 11.53 -9.51 3.44
CA THR A 152 12.05 -10.41 4.49
C THR A 152 12.40 -9.65 5.77
N ILE A 153 12.89 -8.41 5.63
CA ILE A 153 13.23 -7.53 6.77
C ILE A 153 12.00 -6.77 7.25
N GLU A 154 11.22 -6.21 6.32
CA GLU A 154 10.06 -5.38 6.59
C GLU A 154 8.80 -6.24 6.63
N LYS A 155 8.27 -6.50 7.85
CA LYS A 155 7.17 -7.44 8.06
C LYS A 155 5.79 -6.76 8.07
N ASP A 156 4.76 -7.60 7.83
CA ASP A 156 3.34 -7.24 7.96
C ASP A 156 2.81 -6.21 6.96
N TRP A 157 3.47 -6.06 5.82
CA TRP A 157 3.03 -5.16 4.77
C TRP A 157 2.08 -5.84 3.77
N HIS A 158 1.05 -5.11 3.36
CA HIS A 158 0.30 -5.39 2.14
C HIS A 158 0.84 -4.51 1.01
N LEU A 159 1.07 -5.11 -0.14
CA LEU A 159 1.50 -4.44 -1.35
C LEU A 159 0.55 -4.81 -2.49
N GLU A 160 0.11 -3.83 -3.25
CA GLU A 160 -0.60 -4.05 -4.50
C GLU A 160 0.03 -3.19 -5.59
N GLY A 161 0.26 -3.78 -6.76
CA GLY A 161 0.83 -3.11 -7.94
C GLY A 161 -0.04 -3.29 -9.16
N ILE A 162 -0.11 -2.26 -9.99
CA ILE A 162 -0.75 -2.30 -11.31
C ILE A 162 -0.24 -1.18 -12.20
N ASN A 163 0.36 -1.51 -13.34
CA ASN A 163 0.89 -0.55 -14.30
C ASN A 163 1.86 0.45 -13.64
N TYR A 164 1.49 1.72 -13.59
CA TYR A 164 2.27 2.82 -13.03
C TYR A 164 1.95 3.12 -11.57
N TYR A 165 1.21 2.25 -10.89
CA TYR A 165 0.64 2.53 -9.57
C TYR A 165 0.99 1.45 -8.56
N MET A 166 1.24 1.88 -7.33
CA MET A 166 1.49 0.99 -6.20
C MET A 166 0.82 1.52 -4.92
N VAL A 167 0.30 0.62 -4.09
CA VAL A 167 -0.15 0.93 -2.72
C VAL A 167 0.56 0.03 -1.72
N LEU A 168 0.98 0.61 -0.59
CA LEU A 168 1.64 -0.06 0.52
C LEU A 168 0.95 0.33 1.82
N TYR A 169 0.54 -0.66 2.64
CA TYR A 169 -0.18 -0.41 3.89
C TYR A 169 -0.08 -1.58 4.86
N LYS A 170 -0.38 -1.31 6.15
CA LYS A 170 -0.68 -2.35 7.15
C LYS A 170 -2.18 -2.30 7.46
N PRO A 171 -2.91 -3.42 7.37
CA PRO A 171 -4.36 -3.40 7.55
C PRO A 171 -4.75 -3.08 8.99
N ASP A 172 -5.82 -2.30 9.14
CA ASP A 172 -6.39 -1.87 10.42
C ASP A 172 -5.37 -1.17 11.34
N HIS A 173 -4.39 -0.46 10.74
CA HIS A 173 -3.33 0.24 11.45
C HIS A 173 -3.23 1.71 11.01
N ILE A 174 -3.62 2.61 11.90
CA ILE A 174 -3.41 4.06 11.75
C ILE A 174 -2.03 4.41 12.30
N MET A 175 -1.16 4.88 11.43
CA MET A 175 0.24 5.16 11.74
C MET A 175 0.41 6.44 12.55
N SER A 176 1.32 6.41 13.51
CA SER A 176 1.83 7.59 14.22
C SER A 176 2.67 8.47 13.29
N ALA A 177 3.02 9.67 13.74
CA ALA A 177 3.86 10.60 12.99
C ALA A 177 5.20 10.00 12.57
N ILE A 178 5.88 9.29 13.48
CA ILE A 178 7.17 8.64 13.21
C ILE A 178 7.02 7.51 12.18
N GLU A 179 5.96 6.72 12.31
CA GLU A 179 5.69 5.64 11.35
C GLU A 179 5.35 6.18 9.96
N ILE A 180 4.71 7.35 9.86
CA ILE A 180 4.40 8.01 8.57
C ILE A 180 5.68 8.48 7.87
N GLU A 181 6.61 9.08 8.60
CA GLU A 181 7.92 9.44 8.05
C GLU A 181 8.66 8.20 7.54
N GLN A 182 8.67 7.12 8.32
CA GLN A 182 9.24 5.85 7.90
C GLN A 182 8.51 5.26 6.69
N LEU A 183 7.17 5.31 6.66
CA LEU A 183 6.37 4.84 5.53
C LEU A 183 6.72 5.59 4.23
N TYR A 184 6.88 6.92 4.31
CA TYR A 184 7.29 7.73 3.16
C TYR A 184 8.60 7.26 2.56
N HIS A 185 9.64 7.13 3.40
CA HIS A 185 10.95 6.69 2.94
C HIS A 185 10.96 5.23 2.45
N LYS A 186 10.24 4.33 3.13
CA LYS A 186 10.06 2.94 2.71
C LYS A 186 9.33 2.83 1.38
N GLY A 187 8.25 3.59 1.22
CA GLY A 187 7.47 3.61 0.00
C GLY A 187 8.28 4.09 -1.20
N LEU A 188 9.05 5.17 -1.06
CA LEU A 188 9.95 5.65 -2.13
C LEU A 188 11.09 4.67 -2.43
N LYS A 189 11.70 4.07 -1.39
CA LYS A 189 12.71 3.02 -1.58
C LYS A 189 12.14 1.84 -2.37
N LEU A 190 10.98 1.36 -1.98
CA LEU A 190 10.32 0.25 -2.67
C LEU A 190 9.94 0.62 -4.10
N CYS A 191 9.43 1.84 -4.34
CA CYS A 191 9.16 2.34 -5.68
C CYS A 191 10.42 2.24 -6.57
N LYS A 192 11.57 2.70 -6.06
CA LYS A 192 12.85 2.62 -6.77
C LYS A 192 13.31 1.18 -7.05
N LEU A 193 13.10 0.24 -6.11
CA LEU A 193 13.44 -1.17 -6.30
C LEU A 193 12.57 -1.86 -7.35
N LEU A 194 11.35 -1.34 -7.56
CA LEU A 194 10.36 -1.84 -8.52
C LEU A 194 10.38 -1.10 -9.86
N GLU A 195 11.26 -0.09 -10.05
CA GLU A 195 11.42 0.58 -11.33
C GLU A 195 11.86 -0.42 -12.41
N ALA A 196 11.30 -0.28 -13.61
CA ALA A 196 11.77 -1.05 -14.76
C ALA A 196 13.22 -0.67 -15.07
N GLU A 197 14.06 -1.66 -15.37
CA GLU A 197 15.42 -1.40 -15.87
C GLU A 197 15.32 -0.61 -17.18
N GLU A 198 16.05 0.49 -17.26
CA GLU A 198 16.18 1.23 -18.52
C GLU A 198 16.89 0.32 -19.55
N ILE A 199 16.17 -0.05 -20.61
CA ILE A 199 16.70 -0.83 -21.73
C ILE A 199 17.51 0.09 -22.65
#